data_6c72deecbc42091c84da4e149de3316b
#
_entry.id   6c72deecbc42091c84da4e149de3316b
#
_cell.length_a   1.000
_cell.length_b   1.000
_cell.length_c   1.000
_cell.angle_alpha   90.00
_cell.angle_beta   90.00
_cell.angle_gamma   90.00
#
_symmetry.space_group_name_H-M   'P 1'
#
loop_
_entity.id
_entity.type
_entity.pdbx_description
1 polymer ?
#
loop_
_entity_poly.entity_id
_entity_poly.type
_entity_poly.pdbx_seq_one_letter_code
_entity_poly.pdbx_strand_id
1 'polypeptide(L)'
;MDLEAINYYVPTVVEQTSRGERAYDLYSRLLKENILFIGTPIDDTIANLVCAQLIHLESENPDKDINIYINSPGGDITALFAIYDTMQFIKNDIATICLGQAASAAAVLLAAGTKGKRLALPHSRVLLHQPYGQVGYGQVTDLEIAAREIFRMRDILEEILSEHTGQPRERIHADTDRDFVMEANEALAYGIIDDVISSRSAVDRTGPIR
;
A
#
# COMPACT_ATOMS: atom_id res chain seq x y z
N MET A 1 -25.28 7.10 18.31
CA MET A 1 -24.13 6.35 18.87
C MET A 1 -22.92 7.16 18.44
N ASP A 2 -22.44 8.01 19.36
CA ASP A 2 -21.33 8.93 19.08
C ASP A 2 -20.08 8.10 18.84
N LEU A 3 -19.57 8.15 17.62
CA LEU A 3 -18.21 7.71 17.31
C LEU A 3 -17.28 8.72 17.99
N GLU A 4 -16.89 8.42 19.24
CA GLU A 4 -15.77 9.10 19.84
C GLU A 4 -14.61 9.01 18.85
N ALA A 5 -14.22 10.15 18.33
CA ALA A 5 -12.99 10.29 17.57
C ALA A 5 -11.88 9.72 18.44
N ILE A 6 -11.37 8.55 18.08
CA ILE A 6 -10.14 8.01 18.67
C ILE A 6 -9.08 9.05 18.34
N ASN A 7 -8.81 9.90 19.32
CA ASN A 7 -7.76 10.88 19.24
C ASN A 7 -6.44 10.09 19.20
N TYR A 8 -5.98 9.75 18.01
CA TYR A 8 -4.66 9.17 17.82
C TYR A 8 -3.65 10.18 18.32
N TYR A 9 -3.16 9.96 19.54
CA TYR A 9 -2.10 10.78 20.11
C TYR A 9 -0.80 10.50 19.35
N VAL A 10 -0.51 11.34 18.35
CA VAL A 10 0.77 11.27 17.63
C VAL A 10 1.83 11.95 18.50
N PRO A 11 2.86 11.24 18.97
CA PRO A 11 3.89 11.81 19.81
C PRO A 11 4.70 12.87 19.05
N THR A 12 5.14 13.89 19.78
CA THR A 12 6.05 14.91 19.29
C THR A 12 7.49 14.48 19.53
N VAL A 13 8.33 14.62 18.50
CA VAL A 13 9.77 14.39 18.55
C VAL A 13 10.49 15.74 18.47
N VAL A 14 11.43 15.99 19.38
CA VAL A 14 12.24 17.21 19.38
C VAL A 14 13.62 16.89 18.82
N GLU A 15 14.03 17.59 17.78
CA GLU A 15 15.35 17.48 17.16
C GLU A 15 16.21 18.71 17.54
N GLN A 16 17.41 18.45 18.06
CA GLN A 16 18.40 19.49 18.33
C GLN A 16 19.14 19.85 17.04
N THR A 17 19.06 21.10 16.61
CA THR A 17 19.78 21.58 15.43
C THR A 17 20.76 22.71 15.81
N SER A 18 21.68 23.03 14.91
CA SER A 18 22.59 24.19 15.11
C SER A 18 21.86 25.54 15.21
N ARG A 19 20.56 25.58 14.84
CA ARG A 19 19.71 26.79 14.90
C ARG A 19 18.67 26.73 16.04
N GLY A 20 18.80 25.76 16.95
CA GLY A 20 17.89 25.54 18.07
C GLY A 20 17.05 24.25 17.94
N GLU A 21 16.10 24.10 18.85
CA GLU A 21 15.19 22.95 18.89
C GLU A 21 14.09 23.10 17.84
N ARG A 22 13.77 21.97 17.16
CA ARG A 22 12.62 21.86 16.28
C ARG A 22 11.75 20.70 16.71
N ALA A 23 10.47 20.96 16.93
CA ALA A 23 9.48 19.94 17.22
C ALA A 23 8.77 19.47 15.94
N TYR A 24 8.63 18.19 15.78
CA TYR A 24 7.88 17.54 14.70
C TYR A 24 6.91 16.54 15.32
N ASP A 25 5.75 16.32 14.73
CA ASP A 25 5.03 15.07 14.98
C ASP A 25 5.82 13.88 14.40
N LEU A 26 5.55 12.67 14.91
CA LEU A 26 6.32 11.49 14.52
C LEU A 26 6.26 11.21 13.02
N TYR A 27 5.07 11.35 12.38
CA TYR A 27 4.93 11.07 10.95
C TYR A 27 5.65 12.10 10.09
N SER A 28 5.59 13.39 10.44
CA SER A 28 6.37 14.43 9.78
C SER A 28 7.88 14.20 9.92
N ARG A 29 8.33 13.67 11.07
CA ARG A 29 9.74 13.34 11.26
C ARG A 29 10.16 12.14 10.42
N LEU A 30 9.31 11.12 10.29
CA LEU A 30 9.54 9.96 9.44
C LEU A 30 9.54 10.34 7.95
N LEU A 31 8.65 11.23 7.53
CA LEU A 31 8.59 11.72 6.15
C LEU A 31 9.92 12.36 5.71
N LYS A 32 10.62 13.09 6.58
CA LYS A 32 11.97 13.61 6.29
C LYS A 32 12.99 12.52 5.96
N GLU A 33 12.76 11.30 6.41
CA GLU A 33 13.62 10.13 6.11
C GLU A 33 13.07 9.30 4.92
N ASN A 34 12.13 9.86 4.15
CA ASN A 34 11.43 9.17 3.06
C ASN A 34 10.65 7.93 3.54
N ILE A 35 10.05 8.01 4.71
CA ILE A 35 9.25 6.93 5.30
C ILE A 35 7.80 7.37 5.40
N LEU A 36 6.89 6.62 4.77
CA LEU A 36 5.45 6.77 4.83
C LEU A 36 4.81 5.58 5.54
N PHE A 37 3.64 5.82 6.14
CA PHE A 37 2.83 4.76 6.76
C PHE A 37 1.43 4.74 6.16
N ILE A 38 0.98 3.55 5.74
CA ILE A 38 -0.42 3.23 5.44
C ILE A 38 -0.88 2.26 6.54
N GLY A 39 -1.37 2.83 7.65
CA GLY A 39 -1.72 2.10 8.87
C GLY A 39 -3.22 2.07 9.18
N THR A 40 -4.06 2.53 8.26
CA THR A 40 -5.52 2.66 8.42
C THR A 40 -6.25 2.11 7.20
N PRO A 41 -7.58 2.01 7.19
CA PRO A 41 -8.34 1.83 5.96
C PRO A 41 -8.02 2.92 4.94
N ILE A 42 -7.99 2.54 3.66
CA ILE A 42 -7.64 3.43 2.54
C ILE A 42 -8.94 4.06 2.02
N ASP A 43 -9.08 5.35 2.26
CA ASP A 43 -10.15 6.21 1.74
C ASP A 43 -9.57 7.37 0.92
N ASP A 44 -10.43 8.23 0.38
CA ASP A 44 -10.02 9.40 -0.42
C ASP A 44 -9.09 10.34 0.36
N THR A 45 -9.29 10.49 1.67
CA THR A 45 -8.46 11.37 2.51
C THR A 45 -7.04 10.82 2.62
N ILE A 46 -6.92 9.52 2.91
CA ILE A 46 -5.64 8.84 2.99
C ILE A 46 -4.95 8.82 1.62
N ALA A 47 -5.70 8.55 0.54
CA ALA A 47 -5.14 8.56 -0.81
C ALA A 47 -4.55 9.92 -1.18
N ASN A 48 -5.31 11.00 -0.99
CA ASN A 48 -4.83 12.35 -1.27
C ASN A 48 -3.59 12.71 -0.44
N LEU A 49 -3.56 12.31 0.84
CA LEU A 49 -2.40 12.54 1.70
C LEU A 49 -1.17 11.79 1.22
N VAL A 50 -1.29 10.50 0.89
CA VAL A 50 -0.20 9.66 0.42
C VAL A 50 0.32 10.17 -0.93
N CYS A 51 -0.57 10.48 -1.88
CA CYS A 51 -0.18 11.04 -3.18
C CYS A 51 0.59 12.37 -3.03
N ALA A 52 0.10 13.27 -2.17
CA ALA A 52 0.80 14.54 -1.89
C ALA A 52 2.18 14.32 -1.27
N GLN A 53 2.32 13.36 -0.35
CA GLN A 53 3.61 13.00 0.24
C GLN A 53 4.57 12.40 -0.78
N LEU A 54 4.11 11.52 -1.66
CA LEU A 54 4.93 10.94 -2.73
C LEU A 54 5.47 12.02 -3.68
N ILE A 55 4.60 12.91 -4.16
CA ILE A 55 4.99 14.03 -5.04
C ILE A 55 5.95 14.99 -4.33
N HIS A 56 5.73 15.26 -3.04
CA HIS A 56 6.65 16.10 -2.25
C HIS A 56 8.04 15.46 -2.16
N LEU A 57 8.13 14.18 -1.82
CA LEU A 57 9.40 13.47 -1.70
C LEU A 57 10.16 13.38 -3.02
N GLU A 58 9.46 13.16 -4.14
CA GLU A 58 10.07 13.25 -5.47
C GLU A 58 10.69 14.63 -5.72
N SER A 59 9.96 15.70 -5.39
CA SER A 59 10.44 17.08 -5.58
C SER A 59 11.66 17.43 -4.72
N GLU A 60 11.81 16.81 -3.55
CA GLU A 60 12.94 17.01 -2.65
C GLU A 60 14.19 16.23 -3.11
N ASN A 61 14.01 14.95 -3.48
CA ASN A 61 15.11 14.12 -3.96
C ASN A 61 14.59 12.92 -4.80
N PRO A 62 14.60 13.01 -6.12
CA PRO A 62 14.08 11.96 -7.01
C PRO A 62 14.94 10.69 -7.04
N ASP A 63 16.17 10.72 -6.51
CA ASP A 63 17.11 9.59 -6.55
C ASP A 63 17.10 8.76 -5.24
N LYS A 64 16.36 9.22 -4.22
CA LYS A 64 16.30 8.55 -2.93
C LYS A 64 15.07 7.66 -2.84
N ASP A 65 15.24 6.38 -2.48
CA ASP A 65 14.13 5.46 -2.28
C ASP A 65 13.10 6.00 -1.28
N ILE A 66 11.82 5.71 -1.55
CA ILE A 66 10.71 5.97 -0.63
C ILE A 66 10.30 4.64 -0.01
N ASN A 67 10.19 4.61 1.32
CA ASN A 67 9.79 3.42 2.07
C ASN A 67 8.34 3.55 2.53
N ILE A 68 7.45 2.67 2.07
CA ILE A 68 6.05 2.64 2.50
C ILE A 68 5.83 1.43 3.42
N TYR A 69 5.58 1.71 4.70
CA TYR A 69 5.20 0.69 5.68
C TYR A 69 3.68 0.50 5.66
N ILE A 70 3.24 -0.73 5.48
CA ILE A 70 1.83 -1.08 5.26
C ILE A 70 1.33 -1.98 6.40
N ASN A 71 0.28 -1.52 7.10
CA ASN A 71 -0.50 -2.31 8.05
C ASN A 71 -1.97 -1.91 7.92
N SER A 72 -2.63 -2.35 6.84
CA SER A 72 -3.95 -1.87 6.45
C SER A 72 -4.87 -3.00 6.02
N PRO A 73 -6.17 -2.91 6.38
CA PRO A 73 -7.19 -3.83 5.90
C PRO A 73 -7.60 -3.59 4.44
N GLY A 74 -7.00 -2.59 3.75
CA GLY A 74 -7.44 -2.15 2.43
C GLY A 74 -8.49 -1.04 2.50
N GLY A 75 -9.31 -0.91 1.47
CA GLY A 75 -10.32 0.13 1.42
C GLY A 75 -10.87 0.40 0.02
N ASP A 76 -11.15 1.66 -0.28
CA ASP A 76 -11.75 2.09 -1.54
C ASP A 76 -10.83 1.84 -2.74
N ILE A 77 -11.42 1.32 -3.83
CA ILE A 77 -10.67 0.95 -5.03
C ILE A 77 -10.22 2.19 -5.84
N THR A 78 -10.98 3.28 -5.82
CA THR A 78 -10.61 4.52 -6.51
C THR A 78 -9.45 5.19 -5.77
N ALA A 79 -9.50 5.17 -4.44
CA ALA A 79 -8.41 5.61 -3.58
C ALA A 79 -7.13 4.77 -3.80
N LEU A 80 -7.29 3.44 -3.96
CA LEU A 80 -6.18 2.56 -4.34
C LEU A 80 -5.55 3.02 -5.66
N PHE A 81 -6.34 3.21 -6.72
CA PHE A 81 -5.80 3.57 -8.04
C PHE A 81 -5.07 4.91 -8.01
N ALA A 82 -5.56 5.89 -7.24
CA ALA A 82 -4.88 7.17 -7.09
C ALA A 82 -3.46 6.99 -6.50
N ILE A 83 -3.33 6.18 -5.45
CA ILE A 83 -2.02 5.89 -4.84
C ILE A 83 -1.16 5.07 -5.81
N TYR A 84 -1.71 4.00 -6.41
CA TYR A 84 -1.00 3.13 -7.34
C TYR A 84 -0.41 3.92 -8.51
N ASP A 85 -1.24 4.70 -9.21
CA ASP A 85 -0.79 5.49 -10.35
C ASP A 85 0.27 6.51 -9.94
N THR A 86 0.14 7.12 -8.76
CA THR A 86 1.16 8.04 -8.23
C THR A 86 2.47 7.32 -7.94
N MET A 87 2.43 6.11 -7.36
CA MET A 87 3.62 5.28 -7.13
C MET A 87 4.34 4.94 -8.45
N GLN A 88 3.60 4.65 -9.53
CA GLN A 88 4.19 4.35 -10.83
C GLN A 88 4.64 5.61 -11.59
N PHE A 89 4.05 6.77 -11.30
CA PHE A 89 4.33 8.03 -11.99
C PHE A 89 5.63 8.69 -11.54
N ILE A 90 5.95 8.64 -10.25
CA ILE A 90 7.15 9.29 -9.69
C ILE A 90 8.43 8.51 -10.07
N LYS A 91 9.57 9.20 -10.03
CA LYS A 91 10.86 8.63 -10.43
C LYS A 91 11.52 7.77 -9.35
N ASN A 92 11.17 8.00 -8.10
CA ASN A 92 11.77 7.29 -6.97
C ASN A 92 11.44 5.79 -7.02
N ASP A 93 12.41 4.96 -6.69
CA ASP A 93 12.11 3.57 -6.32
C ASP A 93 11.30 3.54 -5.02
N ILE A 94 10.29 2.69 -4.98
CA ILE A 94 9.42 2.53 -3.81
C ILE A 94 9.62 1.17 -3.18
N ALA A 95 10.18 1.17 -1.97
CA ALA A 95 10.21 -0.02 -1.14
C ALA A 95 8.89 -0.15 -0.35
N THR A 96 8.24 -1.29 -0.44
CA THR A 96 7.00 -1.59 0.31
C THR A 96 7.27 -2.65 1.38
N ILE A 97 6.82 -2.41 2.60
CA ILE A 97 7.09 -3.28 3.75
C ILE A 97 5.78 -3.61 4.48
N CYS A 98 5.34 -4.85 4.45
CA CYS A 98 4.17 -5.29 5.19
C CYS A 98 4.49 -5.51 6.67
N LEU A 99 3.76 -4.78 7.55
CA LEU A 99 3.76 -4.94 8.99
C LEU A 99 2.38 -5.47 9.42
N GLY A 100 2.30 -6.68 9.97
CA GLY A 100 1.02 -7.24 10.44
C GLY A 100 0.11 -7.69 9.29
N GLN A 101 -0.51 -6.76 8.54
CA GLN A 101 -1.34 -7.15 7.40
C GLN A 101 -1.31 -6.17 6.23
N ALA A 102 -1.45 -6.73 5.03
CA ALA A 102 -1.80 -6.01 3.82
C ALA A 102 -2.98 -6.74 3.16
N ALA A 103 -4.18 -6.18 3.24
CA ALA A 103 -5.38 -6.83 2.72
C ALA A 103 -6.03 -6.00 1.60
N SER A 104 -6.61 -6.67 0.59
CA SER A 104 -7.38 -6.01 -0.47
C SER A 104 -6.55 -4.93 -1.19
N ALA A 105 -7.02 -3.68 -1.24
CA ALA A 105 -6.31 -2.53 -1.78
C ALA A 105 -4.85 -2.41 -1.27
N ALA A 106 -4.63 -2.67 0.01
CA ALA A 106 -3.28 -2.60 0.61
C ALA A 106 -2.34 -3.71 0.09
N ALA A 107 -2.87 -4.89 -0.24
CA ALA A 107 -2.07 -5.97 -0.84
C ALA A 107 -1.63 -5.63 -2.27
N VAL A 108 -2.48 -4.93 -3.02
CA VAL A 108 -2.12 -4.42 -4.36
C VAL A 108 -1.01 -3.38 -4.26
N LEU A 109 -1.10 -2.43 -3.31
CA LEU A 109 -0.04 -1.44 -3.08
C LEU A 109 1.27 -2.10 -2.61
N LEU A 110 1.20 -3.16 -1.80
CA LEU A 110 2.38 -3.94 -1.41
C LEU A 110 3.07 -4.55 -2.64
N ALA A 111 2.30 -5.18 -3.52
CA ALA A 111 2.80 -5.77 -4.77
C ALA A 111 3.34 -4.74 -5.76
N ALA A 112 2.81 -3.50 -5.73
CA ALA A 112 3.15 -2.41 -6.64
C ALA A 112 4.48 -1.71 -6.33
N GLY A 113 5.17 -2.09 -5.26
CA GLY A 113 6.53 -1.60 -4.97
C GLY A 113 7.53 -1.99 -6.06
N THR A 114 8.67 -1.31 -6.08
CA THR A 114 9.77 -1.60 -7.01
C THR A 114 10.24 -3.04 -6.82
N LYS A 115 10.37 -3.78 -7.91
CA LYS A 115 10.80 -5.18 -7.89
C LYS A 115 12.15 -5.33 -7.19
N GLY A 116 12.25 -6.28 -6.28
CA GLY A 116 13.40 -6.49 -5.40
C GLY A 116 13.35 -5.68 -4.09
N LYS A 117 12.34 -4.79 -3.92
CA LYS A 117 12.18 -3.92 -2.74
C LYS A 117 10.82 -4.12 -2.03
N ARG A 118 10.12 -5.21 -2.33
CA ARG A 118 8.83 -5.54 -1.71
C ARG A 118 9.04 -6.57 -0.61
N LEU A 119 8.74 -6.20 0.63
CA LEU A 119 9.16 -6.94 1.81
C LEU A 119 7.98 -7.23 2.74
N ALA A 120 8.09 -8.27 3.56
CA ALA A 120 7.17 -8.52 4.66
C ALA A 120 7.92 -8.98 5.92
N LEU A 121 7.36 -8.69 7.10
CA LEU A 121 7.80 -9.29 8.34
C LEU A 121 7.28 -10.73 8.47
N PRO A 122 7.94 -11.62 9.23
CA PRO A 122 7.65 -13.07 9.22
C PRO A 122 6.22 -13.46 9.59
N HIS A 123 5.55 -12.65 10.39
CA HIS A 123 4.18 -12.91 10.86
C HIS A 123 3.14 -12.03 10.14
N SER A 124 3.54 -11.41 9.03
CA SER A 124 2.61 -10.62 8.21
C SER A 124 1.66 -11.52 7.44
N ARG A 125 0.45 -11.01 7.24
CA ARG A 125 -0.60 -11.64 6.46
C ARG A 125 -0.93 -10.79 5.24
N VAL A 126 -1.03 -11.43 4.08
CA VAL A 126 -1.51 -10.81 2.84
C VAL A 126 -2.84 -11.43 2.46
N LEU A 127 -3.82 -10.62 2.09
CA LEU A 127 -5.14 -11.08 1.65
C LEU A 127 -5.48 -10.43 0.30
N LEU A 128 -5.80 -11.28 -0.67
CA LEU A 128 -6.36 -10.87 -1.95
C LEU A 128 -7.83 -11.29 -2.05
N HIS A 129 -8.64 -10.47 -2.66
CA HIS A 129 -10.00 -10.79 -3.07
C HIS A 129 -10.46 -9.86 -4.20
N GLN A 130 -11.49 -10.26 -4.93
CA GLN A 130 -12.10 -9.41 -5.94
C GLN A 130 -12.77 -8.17 -5.32
N PRO A 131 -12.92 -7.07 -6.09
CA PRO A 131 -13.64 -5.91 -5.61
C PRO A 131 -15.10 -6.27 -5.31
N TYR A 132 -15.61 -5.77 -4.20
CA TYR A 132 -17.04 -5.84 -3.89
C TYR A 132 -17.63 -4.44 -3.81
N GLY A 133 -18.82 -4.29 -4.34
CA GLY A 133 -19.57 -3.04 -4.26
C GLY A 133 -21.01 -3.32 -3.84
N GLN A 134 -21.64 -2.37 -3.17
CA GLN A 134 -23.08 -2.40 -2.97
C GLN A 134 -23.75 -1.91 -4.24
N VAL A 135 -24.28 -2.82 -5.03
CA VAL A 135 -25.23 -2.47 -6.09
C VAL A 135 -26.56 -2.24 -5.37
N GLY A 136 -26.88 -0.98 -5.09
CA GLY A 136 -28.09 -0.61 -4.37
C GLY A 136 -29.38 -0.87 -5.17
N TYR A 137 -30.53 -0.46 -4.61
CA TYR A 137 -31.79 -0.45 -5.36
C TYR A 137 -31.75 0.68 -6.39
N GLY A 138 -32.11 0.37 -7.64
CA GLY A 138 -32.13 1.34 -8.73
C GLY A 138 -32.88 0.83 -9.95
N GLN A 139 -32.97 1.64 -10.98
CA GLN A 139 -33.48 1.21 -12.28
C GLN A 139 -32.54 0.17 -12.89
N VAL A 140 -33.04 -0.74 -13.71
CA VAL A 140 -32.26 -1.81 -14.33
C VAL A 140 -31.00 -1.26 -15.04
N THR A 141 -31.15 -0.15 -15.78
CA THR A 141 -30.06 0.50 -16.49
C THR A 141 -28.96 1.01 -15.55
N ASP A 142 -29.32 1.56 -14.38
CA ASP A 142 -28.35 2.04 -13.39
C ASP A 142 -27.59 0.86 -12.78
N LEU A 143 -28.27 -0.25 -12.51
CA LEU A 143 -27.65 -1.48 -12.01
C LEU A 143 -26.67 -2.09 -13.04
N GLU A 144 -27.03 -2.06 -14.34
CA GLU A 144 -26.13 -2.49 -15.41
C GLU A 144 -24.88 -1.63 -15.52
N ILE A 145 -25.02 -0.30 -15.37
CA ILE A 145 -23.88 0.63 -15.39
C ILE A 145 -22.96 0.34 -14.20
N ALA A 146 -23.51 0.20 -13.00
CA ALA A 146 -22.73 -0.10 -11.80
C ALA A 146 -22.02 -1.46 -11.90
N ALA A 147 -22.69 -2.49 -12.41
CA ALA A 147 -22.09 -3.80 -12.60
C ALA A 147 -20.93 -3.77 -13.62
N ARG A 148 -21.09 -3.06 -14.74
CA ARG A 148 -20.02 -2.89 -15.73
C ARG A 148 -18.79 -2.19 -15.14
N GLU A 149 -18.99 -1.19 -14.28
CA GLU A 149 -17.88 -0.50 -13.62
C GLU A 149 -17.13 -1.39 -12.64
N ILE A 150 -17.84 -2.22 -11.85
CA ILE A 150 -17.21 -3.21 -10.98
C ILE A 150 -16.38 -4.22 -11.78
N PHE A 151 -16.91 -4.73 -12.90
CA PHE A 151 -16.17 -5.63 -13.78
C PHE A 151 -14.92 -4.96 -14.34
N ARG A 152 -15.02 -3.70 -14.80
CA ARG A 152 -13.87 -2.93 -15.30
C ARG A 152 -12.79 -2.78 -14.23
N MET A 153 -13.16 -2.44 -12.99
CA MET A 153 -12.23 -2.31 -11.87
C MET A 153 -11.55 -3.65 -11.54
N ARG A 154 -12.31 -4.76 -11.57
CA ARG A 154 -11.76 -6.09 -11.37
C ARG A 154 -10.71 -6.42 -12.43
N ASP A 155 -11.05 -6.20 -13.70
CA ASP A 155 -10.13 -6.47 -14.81
C ASP A 155 -8.81 -5.71 -14.67
N ILE A 156 -8.87 -4.43 -14.26
CA ILE A 156 -7.67 -3.60 -13.99
C ILE A 156 -6.86 -4.18 -12.83
N LEU A 157 -7.50 -4.58 -11.72
CA LEU A 157 -6.81 -5.16 -10.58
C LEU A 157 -6.12 -6.48 -10.91
N GLU A 158 -6.77 -7.35 -11.70
CA GLU A 158 -6.19 -8.61 -12.16
C GLU A 158 -4.97 -8.35 -13.06
N GLU A 159 -5.02 -7.31 -13.91
CA GLU A 159 -3.91 -6.92 -14.76
C GLU A 159 -2.73 -6.38 -13.93
N ILE A 160 -2.97 -5.46 -12.99
CA ILE A 160 -1.97 -4.94 -12.06
C ILE A 160 -1.31 -6.09 -11.28
N LEU A 161 -2.10 -6.97 -10.69
CA LEU A 161 -1.56 -8.11 -9.93
C LEU A 161 -0.77 -9.06 -10.82
N SER A 162 -1.21 -9.32 -12.05
CA SER A 162 -0.49 -10.17 -13.01
C SER A 162 0.88 -9.57 -13.36
N GLU A 163 0.93 -8.27 -13.63
CA GLU A 163 2.16 -7.56 -13.96
C GLU A 163 3.18 -7.62 -12.81
N HIS A 164 2.75 -7.33 -11.59
CA HIS A 164 3.65 -7.24 -10.45
C HIS A 164 4.04 -8.60 -9.86
N THR A 165 3.16 -9.60 -9.89
CA THR A 165 3.43 -10.93 -9.33
C THR A 165 4.03 -11.92 -10.32
N GLY A 166 3.81 -11.70 -11.62
CA GLY A 166 4.13 -12.65 -12.68
C GLY A 166 3.18 -13.85 -12.75
N GLN A 167 2.07 -13.84 -12.00
CA GLN A 167 1.05 -14.89 -12.08
C GLN A 167 0.15 -14.68 -13.31
N PRO A 168 -0.30 -15.74 -13.98
CA PRO A 168 -1.30 -15.64 -15.05
C PRO A 168 -2.61 -15.02 -14.53
N ARG A 169 -3.27 -14.18 -15.35
CA ARG A 169 -4.57 -13.54 -14.98
C ARG A 169 -5.64 -14.57 -14.58
N GLU A 170 -5.68 -15.69 -15.25
CA GLU A 170 -6.64 -16.78 -14.98
C GLU A 170 -6.46 -17.34 -13.57
N ARG A 171 -5.19 -17.43 -13.10
CA ARG A 171 -4.90 -17.86 -11.73
C ARG A 171 -5.32 -16.80 -10.72
N ILE A 172 -4.97 -15.53 -10.97
CA ILE A 172 -5.39 -14.42 -10.10
C ILE A 172 -6.91 -14.35 -10.00
N HIS A 173 -7.61 -14.47 -11.13
CA HIS A 173 -9.07 -14.50 -11.18
C HIS A 173 -9.65 -15.60 -10.30
N ALA A 174 -9.10 -16.82 -10.38
CA ALA A 174 -9.55 -17.96 -9.60
C ALA A 174 -9.24 -17.80 -8.09
N ASP A 175 -8.03 -17.32 -7.77
CA ASP A 175 -7.57 -17.17 -6.39
C ASP A 175 -8.31 -16.01 -5.68
N THR A 176 -8.68 -14.95 -6.40
CA THR A 176 -9.38 -13.78 -5.83
C THR A 176 -10.90 -13.89 -5.81
N ASP A 177 -11.49 -14.97 -6.31
CA ASP A 177 -12.96 -15.17 -6.27
C ASP A 177 -13.51 -15.16 -4.83
N ARG A 178 -12.69 -15.60 -3.88
CA ARG A 178 -12.94 -15.53 -2.43
C ARG A 178 -11.68 -15.02 -1.73
N ASP A 179 -11.78 -14.80 -0.42
CA ASP A 179 -10.65 -14.37 0.38
C ASP A 179 -9.49 -15.37 0.25
N PHE A 180 -8.43 -14.94 -0.41
CA PHE A 180 -7.20 -15.68 -0.58
C PHE A 180 -6.15 -15.13 0.39
N VAL A 181 -5.96 -15.85 1.50
CA VAL A 181 -5.07 -15.44 2.60
C VAL A 181 -3.74 -16.16 2.45
N MET A 182 -2.65 -15.39 2.53
CA MET A 182 -1.28 -15.88 2.45
C MET A 182 -0.49 -15.43 3.68
N GLU A 183 0.30 -16.34 4.24
CA GLU A 183 1.40 -16.01 5.14
C GLU A 183 2.57 -15.38 4.35
N ALA A 184 3.54 -14.78 5.04
CA ALA A 184 4.65 -14.07 4.39
C ALA A 184 5.42 -14.92 3.37
N ASN A 185 5.71 -16.20 3.69
CA ASN A 185 6.41 -17.10 2.77
C ASN A 185 5.55 -17.52 1.58
N GLU A 186 4.25 -17.62 1.74
CA GLU A 186 3.31 -17.90 0.64
C GLU A 186 3.20 -16.69 -0.29
N ALA A 187 3.16 -15.46 0.28
CA ALA A 187 3.18 -14.21 -0.50
C ALA A 187 4.49 -14.04 -1.29
N LEU A 188 5.63 -14.48 -0.73
CA LEU A 188 6.90 -14.56 -1.44
C LEU A 188 6.84 -15.54 -2.61
N ALA A 189 6.35 -16.75 -2.38
CA ALA A 189 6.22 -17.77 -3.42
C ALA A 189 5.21 -17.38 -4.52
N TYR A 190 4.19 -16.60 -4.16
CA TYR A 190 3.20 -16.06 -5.09
C TYR A 190 3.74 -14.89 -5.94
N GLY A 191 4.77 -14.19 -5.45
CA GLY A 191 5.40 -13.06 -6.13
C GLY A 191 4.86 -11.69 -5.72
N ILE A 192 4.08 -11.59 -4.64
CA ILE A 192 3.61 -10.31 -4.10
C ILE A 192 4.74 -9.54 -3.45
N ILE A 193 5.66 -10.25 -2.80
CA ILE A 193 6.86 -9.70 -2.19
C ILE A 193 8.11 -10.38 -2.72
N ASP A 194 9.26 -9.76 -2.46
CA ASP A 194 10.56 -10.23 -2.92
C ASP A 194 11.39 -10.87 -1.81
N ASP A 195 11.09 -10.57 -0.52
CA ASP A 195 11.78 -11.18 0.61
C ASP A 195 10.96 -11.11 1.91
N VAL A 196 11.29 -12.01 2.86
CA VAL A 196 10.76 -12.03 4.22
C VAL A 196 11.88 -11.68 5.19
N ILE A 197 11.80 -10.50 5.82
CA ILE A 197 12.86 -9.96 6.67
C ILE A 197 12.54 -10.10 8.15
N SER A 198 13.42 -10.76 8.90
CA SER A 198 13.26 -10.92 10.37
C SER A 198 14.04 -9.88 11.19
N SER A 199 14.97 -9.17 10.56
CA SER A 199 15.73 -8.10 11.23
C SER A 199 16.26 -7.10 10.19
N ARG A 200 16.55 -5.87 10.64
CA ARG A 200 17.15 -4.83 9.78
C ARG A 200 18.51 -5.23 9.21
N SER A 201 19.31 -6.00 9.93
CA SER A 201 20.58 -6.51 9.46
C SER A 201 20.45 -7.56 8.34
N ALA A 202 19.26 -8.11 8.09
CA ALA A 202 19.01 -8.99 6.95
C ALA A 202 18.88 -8.18 5.65
N VAL A 203 18.41 -6.94 5.73
CA VAL A 203 18.21 -6.01 4.58
C VAL A 203 19.55 -5.59 3.97
N ASP A 204 20.60 -5.42 4.80
CA ASP A 204 21.95 -5.05 4.33
C ASP A 204 22.61 -6.11 3.44
N ARG A 205 22.05 -7.32 3.36
CA ARG A 205 22.58 -8.44 2.54
C ARG A 205 22.02 -8.46 1.12
N THR A 206 20.93 -7.77 0.85
CA THR A 206 20.21 -7.79 -0.46
C THR A 206 20.38 -6.51 -1.28
N GLY A 207 21.10 -5.51 -0.77
CA GLY A 207 21.36 -4.22 -1.48
C GLY A 207 20.86 -3.02 -0.69
N PRO A 208 21.22 -1.80 -1.08
CA PRO A 208 21.12 -0.63 -0.22
C PRO A 208 19.69 -0.14 -0.06
N ILE A 209 19.07 -0.45 1.08
CA ILE A 209 18.13 0.50 1.70
C ILE A 209 19.03 1.41 2.54
N ARG A 210 19.57 2.46 1.93
CA ARG A 210 20.32 3.52 2.61
C ARG A 210 19.41 4.71 2.89
#